data_a502ffd22dcf69daa59148d8df63d229
#
_entry.id   a502ffd22dcf69daa59148d8df63d229
#
_cell.length_a   1.000
_cell.length_b   1.000
_cell.length_c   1.000
_cell.angle_alpha   90.00
_cell.angle_beta   90.00
_cell.angle_gamma   90.00
#
_symmetry.space_group_name_H-M   'P 1'
#
loop_
_entity.id
_entity.type
_entity.pdbx_description
1 polymer ?
#
loop_
_entity_poly.entity_id
_entity_poly.type
_entity_poly.pdbx_seq_one_letter_code
_entity_poly.pdbx_strand_id
1 'polypeptide(L)'
;MPKIKRLTTVLAVLLCLLASSTVSYGENAASPTITAQERAVLLARTNHLHEVTPTLYRSEQLDQDDTALLQALNIRTIINLRYFNRNNDHRHFGHTDIRIINIPLLTWDIEVEEMAQVLYTIEQSEKYGSVLVHCYRGEDRTGLTIGLYRILYQNWSSTDAEAEMRRYGYNRIWRNIPHFYKPKKIAAVRRALEALRRSDEFTALFRLNHHG
;
A
#
# COMPACT_ATOMS: atom_id res chain seq x y z
N MET A 1 1.64 90.76 -23.69
CA MET A 1 0.42 90.11 -23.09
C MET A 1 0.57 88.63 -23.25
N PRO A 2 0.97 87.87 -22.24
CA PRO A 2 0.86 86.44 -22.28
C PRO A 2 -0.24 85.93 -21.30
N LYS A 3 -1.00 84.95 -21.77
CA LYS A 3 -2.12 84.30 -21.11
C LYS A 3 -1.58 83.32 -20.05
N ILE A 4 -2.03 83.53 -18.76
CA ILE A 4 -1.78 82.62 -17.66
C ILE A 4 -2.71 81.38 -17.83
N LYS A 5 -2.10 80.20 -18.07
CA LYS A 5 -2.82 78.92 -17.96
C LYS A 5 -2.82 78.47 -16.50
N ARG A 6 -4.02 78.33 -15.95
CA ARG A 6 -4.25 77.73 -14.63
C ARG A 6 -3.85 76.26 -14.66
N LEU A 7 -2.89 75.88 -13.79
CA LEU A 7 -2.52 74.52 -13.55
C LEU A 7 -3.32 74.01 -12.34
N THR A 8 -4.34 73.22 -12.60
CA THR A 8 -5.12 72.53 -11.58
C THR A 8 -4.32 71.35 -11.08
N THR A 9 -3.82 71.46 -9.87
CA THR A 9 -3.11 70.37 -9.17
C THR A 9 -4.13 69.38 -8.69
N VAL A 10 -4.19 68.21 -9.33
CA VAL A 10 -4.97 67.03 -8.84
C VAL A 10 -4.09 66.34 -7.84
N LEU A 11 -4.45 66.47 -6.55
CA LEU A 11 -3.85 65.78 -5.44
C LEU A 11 -4.34 64.32 -5.49
N ALA A 12 -3.58 63.43 -6.10
CA ALA A 12 -3.87 62.00 -6.04
C ALA A 12 -3.47 61.48 -4.66
N VAL A 13 -4.45 61.25 -3.80
CA VAL A 13 -4.26 60.54 -2.54
C VAL A 13 -3.99 59.06 -2.86
N LEU A 14 -2.73 58.67 -2.83
CA LEU A 14 -2.26 57.29 -2.92
C LEU A 14 -2.60 56.58 -1.61
N LEU A 15 -3.78 55.99 -1.53
CA LEU A 15 -4.20 55.11 -0.45
C LEU A 15 -3.43 53.78 -0.64
N CYS A 16 -2.30 53.62 0.02
CA CYS A 16 -1.62 52.30 0.14
C CYS A 16 -2.54 51.38 0.97
N LEU A 17 -3.36 50.61 0.30
CA LEU A 17 -3.96 49.41 0.88
C LEU A 17 -2.86 48.40 1.09
N LEU A 18 -2.36 48.33 2.32
CA LEU A 18 -1.57 47.18 2.81
C LEU A 18 -2.52 45.97 2.79
N ALA A 19 -2.58 45.30 1.67
CA ALA A 19 -3.13 43.96 1.60
C ALA A 19 -2.21 43.05 2.43
N SER A 20 -2.56 42.84 3.69
CA SER A 20 -1.99 41.78 4.52
C SER A 20 -2.33 40.45 3.83
N SER A 21 -1.41 39.96 3.00
CA SER A 21 -1.46 38.59 2.51
C SER A 21 -1.23 37.67 3.72
N THR A 22 -2.30 37.26 4.36
CA THR A 22 -2.27 36.11 5.26
C THR A 22 -1.93 34.91 4.38
N VAL A 23 -0.66 34.51 4.40
CA VAL A 23 -0.25 33.20 3.92
C VAL A 23 -0.92 32.19 4.84
N SER A 24 -2.02 31.62 4.38
CA SER A 24 -2.65 30.49 5.02
C SER A 24 -1.72 29.28 4.84
N TYR A 25 -0.88 29.05 5.84
CA TYR A 25 -0.19 27.77 5.99
C TYR A 25 -1.23 26.75 6.48
N GLY A 26 -1.48 25.76 5.67
CA GLY A 26 -2.06 24.50 6.18
C GLY A 26 -3.44 24.17 5.65
N GLU A 27 -3.50 23.71 4.46
CA GLU A 27 -4.33 22.55 4.21
C GLU A 27 -3.37 21.45 3.74
N ASN A 28 -3.30 20.35 4.50
CA ASN A 28 -2.71 19.12 4.04
C ASN A 28 -3.33 18.82 2.69
N ALA A 29 -2.60 19.07 1.62
CA ALA A 29 -3.00 18.66 0.29
C ALA A 29 -3.10 17.13 0.36
N ALA A 30 -4.31 16.62 0.53
CA ALA A 30 -4.59 15.21 0.35
C ALA A 30 -4.01 14.86 -1.02
N SER A 31 -3.10 13.90 -1.07
CA SER A 31 -2.54 13.42 -2.33
C SER A 31 -3.69 13.17 -3.29
N PRO A 32 -3.66 13.64 -4.53
CA PRO A 32 -4.77 13.51 -5.45
C PRO A 32 -5.14 12.03 -5.58
N THR A 33 -6.34 11.70 -5.11
CA THR A 33 -6.85 10.33 -5.21
C THR A 33 -7.17 10.06 -6.68
N ILE A 34 -6.36 9.22 -7.33
CA ILE A 34 -6.63 8.84 -8.72
C ILE A 34 -7.98 8.11 -8.82
N THR A 35 -8.71 8.39 -9.88
CA THR A 35 -9.97 7.72 -10.19
C THR A 35 -9.76 6.24 -10.53
N ALA A 36 -10.82 5.44 -10.44
CA ALA A 36 -10.77 4.04 -10.87
C ALA A 36 -10.35 3.89 -12.34
N GLN A 37 -10.77 4.82 -13.21
CA GLN A 37 -10.42 4.85 -14.63
C GLN A 37 -8.93 5.13 -14.83
N GLU A 38 -8.37 6.13 -14.17
CA GLU A 38 -6.94 6.46 -14.24
C GLU A 38 -6.10 5.31 -13.72
N ARG A 39 -6.51 4.68 -12.62
CA ARG A 39 -5.84 3.50 -12.06
C ARG A 39 -5.85 2.32 -13.04
N ALA A 40 -6.98 2.03 -13.68
CA ALA A 40 -7.07 0.98 -14.69
C ALA A 40 -6.14 1.24 -15.89
N VAL A 41 -6.03 2.48 -16.35
CA VAL A 41 -5.11 2.88 -17.43
C VAL A 41 -3.65 2.69 -17.02
N LEU A 42 -3.28 3.05 -15.79
CA LEU A 42 -1.93 2.84 -15.26
C LEU A 42 -1.58 1.35 -15.22
N LEU A 43 -2.47 0.54 -14.66
CA LEU A 43 -2.25 -0.92 -14.53
C LEU A 43 -2.21 -1.63 -15.88
N ALA A 44 -2.98 -1.18 -16.87
CA ALA A 44 -2.98 -1.75 -18.22
C ALA A 44 -1.62 -1.56 -18.95
N ARG A 45 -0.78 -0.65 -18.49
CA ARG A 45 0.56 -0.41 -19.05
C ARG A 45 1.65 -1.29 -18.42
N THR A 46 1.30 -2.04 -17.38
CA THR A 46 2.23 -2.93 -16.66
C THR A 46 1.75 -4.37 -16.77
N ASN A 47 2.66 -5.31 -17.02
CA ASN A 47 2.33 -6.74 -17.08
C ASN A 47 2.56 -7.47 -15.76
N HIS A 48 3.08 -6.78 -14.73
CA HIS A 48 3.60 -7.41 -13.51
C HIS A 48 3.08 -6.79 -12.22
N LEU A 49 2.25 -5.75 -12.29
CA LEU A 49 1.56 -5.16 -11.14
C LEU A 49 0.06 -5.23 -11.34
N HIS A 50 -0.66 -5.78 -10.37
CA HIS A 50 -2.10 -6.05 -10.46
C HIS A 50 -2.83 -5.55 -9.21
N GLU A 51 -4.01 -4.98 -9.41
CA GLU A 51 -4.92 -4.61 -8.34
C GLU A 51 -5.65 -5.86 -7.80
N VAL A 52 -5.64 -6.00 -6.48
CA VAL A 52 -6.44 -7.00 -5.74
C VAL A 52 -7.69 -6.33 -5.17
N THR A 53 -7.51 -5.16 -4.56
CA THR A 53 -8.54 -4.21 -4.12
C THR A 53 -8.05 -2.80 -4.43
N PRO A 54 -8.87 -1.75 -4.29
CA PRO A 54 -8.41 -0.37 -4.44
C PRO A 54 -7.23 0.02 -3.54
N THR A 55 -7.00 -0.73 -2.46
CA THR A 55 -5.94 -0.48 -1.46
C THR A 55 -4.89 -1.58 -1.37
N LEU A 56 -5.08 -2.70 -2.08
CA LEU A 56 -4.13 -3.82 -2.09
C LEU A 56 -3.71 -4.17 -3.51
N TYR A 57 -2.41 -4.25 -3.71
CA TYR A 57 -1.77 -4.59 -4.99
C TYR A 57 -0.84 -5.78 -4.82
N ARG A 58 -0.62 -6.49 -5.92
CA ARG A 58 0.36 -7.59 -6.00
C ARG A 58 1.30 -7.37 -7.17
N SER A 59 2.57 -7.80 -7.05
CA SER A 59 3.52 -7.73 -8.16
C SER A 59 4.63 -8.78 -8.06
N GLU A 60 5.45 -8.85 -9.09
CA GLU A 60 6.82 -9.32 -8.98
C GLU A 60 7.70 -8.27 -8.28
N GLN A 61 9.01 -8.54 -8.15
CA GLN A 61 9.97 -7.56 -7.67
C GLN A 61 10.04 -6.37 -8.63
N LEU A 62 9.63 -5.20 -8.15
CA LEU A 62 9.75 -3.94 -8.86
C LEU A 62 11.13 -3.29 -8.65
N ASP A 63 11.45 -2.29 -9.45
CA ASP A 63 12.68 -1.53 -9.34
C ASP A 63 12.42 0.00 -9.29
N GLN A 64 13.49 0.79 -9.31
CA GLN A 64 13.41 2.25 -9.17
C GLN A 64 12.60 2.93 -10.29
N ASP A 65 12.51 2.33 -11.47
CA ASP A 65 11.77 2.89 -12.61
C ASP A 65 10.25 2.86 -12.36
N ASP A 66 9.79 1.99 -11.44
CA ASP A 66 8.40 1.90 -11.02
C ASP A 66 7.99 2.95 -9.97
N THR A 67 8.92 3.77 -9.47
CA THR A 67 8.66 4.72 -8.36
C THR A 67 7.47 5.64 -8.65
N ALA A 68 7.41 6.21 -9.85
CA ALA A 68 6.32 7.10 -10.24
C ALA A 68 4.96 6.38 -10.27
N LEU A 69 4.93 5.10 -10.69
CA LEU A 69 3.73 4.27 -10.68
C LEU A 69 3.27 3.98 -9.25
N LEU A 70 4.20 3.61 -8.36
CA LEU A 70 3.88 3.36 -6.95
C LEU A 70 3.29 4.61 -6.26
N GLN A 71 3.85 5.79 -6.55
CA GLN A 71 3.34 7.07 -6.04
C GLN A 71 1.94 7.37 -6.58
N ALA A 72 1.71 7.19 -7.89
CA ALA A 72 0.40 7.40 -8.52
C ALA A 72 -0.68 6.46 -7.95
N LEU A 73 -0.34 5.23 -7.58
CA LEU A 73 -1.22 4.27 -6.92
C LEU A 73 -1.35 4.51 -5.40
N ASN A 74 -0.73 5.57 -4.87
CA ASN A 74 -0.67 5.88 -3.44
C ASN A 74 -0.14 4.70 -2.59
N ILE A 75 0.83 3.94 -3.12
CA ILE A 75 1.47 2.86 -2.35
C ILE A 75 2.26 3.50 -1.20
N ARG A 76 1.88 3.17 0.03
CA ARG A 76 2.51 3.64 1.27
C ARG A 76 3.29 2.54 1.98
N THR A 77 3.01 1.28 1.64
CA THR A 77 3.72 0.15 2.23
C THR A 77 4.02 -0.89 1.16
N ILE A 78 5.25 -1.38 1.15
CA ILE A 78 5.68 -2.57 0.40
C ILE A 78 5.92 -3.68 1.42
N ILE A 79 5.26 -4.84 1.23
CA ILE A 79 5.49 -6.07 2.00
C ILE A 79 6.24 -7.05 1.10
N ASN A 80 7.50 -7.26 1.43
CA ASN A 80 8.41 -8.13 0.68
C ASN A 80 8.46 -9.52 1.31
N LEU A 81 8.03 -10.53 0.56
CA LEU A 81 8.00 -11.93 0.99
C LEU A 81 9.25 -12.72 0.60
N ARG A 82 10.28 -12.06 0.04
CA ARG A 82 11.50 -12.73 -0.39
C ARG A 82 12.34 -13.17 0.80
N TYR A 83 12.75 -14.41 0.81
CA TYR A 83 13.70 -14.90 1.81
C TYR A 83 15.13 -14.45 1.49
N PHE A 84 15.54 -14.54 0.23
CA PHE A 84 16.83 -14.07 -0.26
C PHE A 84 16.71 -12.70 -0.93
N ASN A 85 17.80 -11.90 -0.91
CA ASN A 85 17.89 -10.58 -1.52
C ASN A 85 16.81 -9.57 -1.01
N ARG A 86 16.51 -9.62 0.28
CA ARG A 86 15.47 -8.80 0.95
C ARG A 86 15.72 -7.30 0.88
N ASN A 87 16.97 -6.88 0.68
CA ASN A 87 17.36 -5.46 0.69
C ASN A 87 17.12 -4.76 -0.66
N ASN A 88 16.57 -5.44 -1.67
CA ASN A 88 16.34 -4.83 -2.98
C ASN A 88 15.40 -3.62 -2.87
N ASP A 89 14.28 -3.75 -2.16
CA ASP A 89 13.32 -2.66 -2.03
C ASP A 89 13.92 -1.45 -1.31
N HIS A 90 14.74 -1.65 -0.28
CA HIS A 90 15.47 -0.54 0.37
C HIS A 90 16.42 0.16 -0.58
N ARG A 91 17.06 -0.57 -1.52
CA ARG A 91 17.94 0.03 -2.53
C ARG A 91 17.14 0.82 -3.56
N HIS A 92 15.98 0.32 -3.99
CA HIS A 92 15.17 0.95 -5.02
C HIS A 92 14.27 2.08 -4.49
N PHE A 93 13.68 1.89 -3.29
CA PHE A 93 12.64 2.78 -2.77
C PHE A 93 12.96 3.41 -1.42
N GLY A 94 14.13 3.11 -0.81
CA GLY A 94 14.51 3.65 0.50
C GLY A 94 14.70 5.16 0.57
N HIS A 95 14.72 5.85 -0.57
CA HIS A 95 14.74 7.31 -0.69
C HIS A 95 13.33 7.92 -0.78
N THR A 96 12.28 7.11 -0.75
CA THR A 96 10.87 7.52 -0.79
C THR A 96 10.22 7.41 0.59
N ASP A 97 9.01 7.95 0.74
CA ASP A 97 8.19 7.81 1.96
C ASP A 97 7.48 6.44 2.07
N ILE A 98 7.82 5.48 1.21
CA ILE A 98 7.23 4.15 1.21
C ILE A 98 7.84 3.33 2.35
N ARG A 99 7.00 2.84 3.26
CA ARG A 99 7.42 1.90 4.30
C ARG A 99 7.74 0.54 3.69
N ILE A 100 8.91 0.00 3.97
CA ILE A 100 9.34 -1.32 3.49
C ILE A 100 9.34 -2.29 4.67
N ILE A 101 8.53 -3.36 4.55
CA ILE A 101 8.41 -4.41 5.57
C ILE A 101 8.83 -5.74 4.95
N ASN A 102 9.85 -6.36 5.53
CA ASN A 102 10.29 -7.69 5.11
C ASN A 102 9.66 -8.76 6.00
N ILE A 103 8.87 -9.66 5.41
CA ILE A 103 8.36 -10.89 6.06
C ILE A 103 8.81 -12.06 5.19
N PRO A 104 10.04 -12.55 5.40
CA PRO A 104 10.65 -13.51 4.51
C PRO A 104 10.02 -14.90 4.66
N LEU A 105 9.51 -15.45 3.56
CA LEU A 105 8.91 -16.78 3.49
C LEU A 105 9.84 -17.73 2.72
N LEU A 106 10.12 -18.89 3.28
CA LEU A 106 10.73 -20.01 2.55
C LEU A 106 9.67 -20.72 1.73
N THR A 107 9.75 -20.68 0.41
CA THR A 107 8.66 -21.17 -0.47
C THR A 107 8.29 -22.63 -0.23
N TRP A 108 9.25 -23.46 0.20
CA TRP A 108 9.04 -24.90 0.45
C TRP A 108 8.68 -25.22 1.91
N ASP A 109 8.73 -24.22 2.82
CA ASP A 109 8.53 -24.39 4.26
C ASP A 109 7.83 -23.17 4.85
N ILE A 110 6.61 -22.92 4.38
CA ILE A 110 5.77 -21.79 4.85
C ILE A 110 4.92 -22.26 6.02
N GLU A 111 4.99 -21.53 7.14
CA GLU A 111 4.22 -21.82 8.32
C GLU A 111 2.89 -21.03 8.38
N VAL A 112 1.96 -21.54 9.19
CA VAL A 112 0.64 -20.92 9.41
C VAL A 112 0.77 -19.55 10.04
N GLU A 113 1.65 -19.43 11.02
CA GLU A 113 1.94 -18.22 11.79
C GLU A 113 2.56 -17.14 10.89
N GLU A 114 3.44 -17.52 9.97
CA GLU A 114 4.01 -16.60 8.98
C GLU A 114 2.92 -16.02 8.06
N MET A 115 2.01 -16.87 7.57
CA MET A 115 0.89 -16.42 6.75
C MET A 115 -0.07 -15.50 7.52
N ALA A 116 -0.35 -15.82 8.79
CA ALA A 116 -1.13 -14.95 9.65
C ALA A 116 -0.44 -13.58 9.86
N GLN A 117 0.88 -13.59 10.08
CA GLN A 117 1.68 -12.36 10.19
C GLN A 117 1.62 -11.51 8.94
N VAL A 118 1.75 -12.10 7.75
CA VAL A 118 1.64 -11.38 6.47
C VAL A 118 0.27 -10.73 6.34
N LEU A 119 -0.81 -11.49 6.55
CA LEU A 119 -2.19 -11.01 6.44
C LEU A 119 -2.49 -9.91 7.45
N TYR A 120 -2.04 -10.06 8.69
CA TYR A 120 -2.16 -9.04 9.72
C TYR A 120 -1.41 -7.76 9.35
N THR A 121 -0.19 -7.89 8.80
CA THR A 121 0.60 -6.74 8.33
C THR A 121 -0.09 -6.01 7.18
N ILE A 122 -0.73 -6.72 6.24
CA ILE A 122 -1.56 -6.10 5.19
C ILE A 122 -2.67 -5.27 5.84
N GLU A 123 -3.48 -5.89 6.72
CA GLU A 123 -4.60 -5.25 7.41
C GLU A 123 -4.19 -3.98 8.17
N GLN A 124 -3.06 -4.03 8.89
CA GLN A 124 -2.57 -2.85 9.62
C GLN A 124 -2.04 -1.77 8.67
N SER A 125 -1.40 -2.17 7.57
CA SER A 125 -0.80 -1.23 6.62
C SER A 125 -1.83 -0.50 5.77
N GLU A 126 -2.95 -1.14 5.41
CA GLU A 126 -4.05 -0.52 4.66
C GLU A 126 -4.67 0.70 5.37
N LYS A 127 -4.49 0.83 6.69
CA LYS A 127 -4.92 2.00 7.47
C LYS A 127 -4.13 3.28 7.12
N TYR A 128 -2.97 3.15 6.50
CA TYR A 128 -2.06 4.26 6.17
C TYR A 128 -1.98 4.56 4.68
N GLY A 129 -2.63 3.76 3.83
CA GLY A 129 -2.65 3.91 2.38
C GLY A 129 -2.54 2.57 1.67
N SER A 130 -2.35 2.60 0.36
CA SER A 130 -2.29 1.37 -0.42
C SER A 130 -1.06 0.53 -0.09
N VAL A 131 -1.24 -0.78 -0.17
CA VAL A 131 -0.23 -1.80 0.15
C VAL A 131 0.14 -2.57 -1.12
N LEU A 132 1.42 -2.76 -1.35
CA LEU A 132 1.95 -3.67 -2.36
C LEU A 132 2.53 -4.91 -1.68
N VAL A 133 2.08 -6.10 -2.08
CA VAL A 133 2.67 -7.37 -1.65
C VAL A 133 3.37 -8.04 -2.81
N HIS A 134 4.62 -8.42 -2.62
CA HIS A 134 5.38 -9.08 -3.67
C HIS A 134 6.33 -10.15 -3.15
N CYS A 135 6.80 -10.99 -4.07
CA CYS A 135 7.97 -11.86 -3.88
C CYS A 135 8.97 -11.65 -5.03
N TYR A 136 9.64 -12.66 -5.53
CA TYR A 136 10.53 -12.49 -6.69
C TYR A 136 9.75 -12.38 -8.00
N ARG A 137 8.86 -13.34 -8.28
CA ARG A 137 8.06 -13.41 -9.51
C ARG A 137 6.59 -13.03 -9.32
N GLY A 138 6.16 -12.71 -8.10
CA GLY A 138 4.75 -12.42 -7.81
C GLY A 138 3.80 -13.62 -7.92
N GLU A 139 4.32 -14.83 -8.11
CA GLU A 139 3.57 -16.04 -8.44
C GLU A 139 3.20 -16.87 -7.21
N ASP A 140 4.20 -17.49 -6.54
CA ASP A 140 3.98 -18.54 -5.52
C ASP A 140 3.58 -17.98 -4.15
N ARG A 141 4.53 -17.31 -3.44
CA ARG A 141 4.30 -16.73 -2.11
C ARG A 141 3.26 -15.62 -2.15
N THR A 142 3.37 -14.75 -3.14
CA THR A 142 2.37 -13.69 -3.38
C THR A 142 1.03 -14.29 -3.74
N GLY A 143 0.98 -15.30 -4.62
CA GLY A 143 -0.25 -16.00 -4.99
C GLY A 143 -0.94 -16.66 -3.79
N LEU A 144 -0.18 -17.33 -2.90
CA LEU A 144 -0.70 -17.89 -1.67
C LEU A 144 -1.27 -16.81 -0.74
N THR A 145 -0.52 -15.72 -0.54
CA THR A 145 -0.94 -14.60 0.30
C THR A 145 -2.27 -14.02 -0.18
N ILE A 146 -2.35 -13.70 -1.47
CA ILE A 146 -3.57 -13.13 -2.05
C ILE A 146 -4.73 -14.14 -2.02
N GLY A 147 -4.48 -15.42 -2.29
CA GLY A 147 -5.50 -16.44 -2.19
C GLY A 147 -6.10 -16.56 -0.79
N LEU A 148 -5.28 -16.54 0.25
CA LEU A 148 -5.75 -16.52 1.64
C LEU A 148 -6.47 -15.20 1.98
N TYR A 149 -6.00 -14.07 1.46
CA TYR A 149 -6.70 -12.79 1.59
C TYR A 149 -8.10 -12.85 0.97
N ARG A 150 -8.25 -13.37 -0.25
CA ARG A 150 -9.54 -13.60 -0.91
C ARG A 150 -10.51 -14.41 -0.04
N ILE A 151 -10.02 -15.51 0.56
CA ILE A 151 -10.83 -16.40 1.41
C ILE A 151 -11.24 -15.72 2.72
N LEU A 152 -10.27 -15.07 3.41
CA LEU A 152 -10.47 -14.61 4.78
C LEU A 152 -11.15 -13.23 4.87
N TYR A 153 -10.98 -12.38 3.86
CA TYR A 153 -11.52 -11.00 3.85
C TYR A 153 -12.59 -10.77 2.80
N GLN A 154 -12.59 -11.54 1.71
CA GLN A 154 -13.54 -11.35 0.62
C GLN A 154 -14.53 -12.51 0.44
N ASN A 155 -14.50 -13.51 1.33
CA ASN A 155 -15.39 -14.68 1.33
C ASN A 155 -15.36 -15.51 0.04
N TRP A 156 -14.22 -15.54 -0.67
CA TRP A 156 -14.06 -16.39 -1.83
C TRP A 156 -14.03 -17.87 -1.41
N SER A 157 -14.49 -18.75 -2.30
CA SER A 157 -14.26 -20.18 -2.12
C SER A 157 -12.75 -20.50 -2.21
N SER A 158 -12.31 -21.52 -1.50
CA SER A 158 -10.93 -21.99 -1.59
C SER A 158 -10.57 -22.44 -3.02
N THR A 159 -11.54 -22.98 -3.75
CA THR A 159 -11.35 -23.40 -5.15
C THR A 159 -11.08 -22.20 -6.07
N ASP A 160 -11.86 -21.13 -5.95
CA ASP A 160 -11.69 -19.94 -6.78
C ASP A 160 -10.39 -19.21 -6.47
N ALA A 161 -10.05 -19.10 -5.19
CA ALA A 161 -8.80 -18.49 -4.74
C ALA A 161 -7.57 -19.29 -5.19
N GLU A 162 -7.61 -20.62 -5.13
CA GLU A 162 -6.55 -21.47 -5.66
C GLU A 162 -6.46 -21.36 -7.20
N ALA A 163 -7.60 -21.29 -7.89
CA ALA A 163 -7.62 -21.09 -9.34
C ALA A 163 -7.04 -19.73 -9.75
N GLU A 164 -7.30 -18.66 -8.99
CA GLU A 164 -6.65 -17.36 -9.19
C GLU A 164 -5.12 -17.47 -9.05
N MET A 165 -4.60 -18.07 -7.96
CA MET A 165 -3.17 -18.30 -7.77
C MET A 165 -2.55 -19.04 -8.97
N ARG A 166 -3.22 -20.07 -9.47
CA ARG A 166 -2.74 -20.86 -10.62
C ARG A 166 -2.69 -20.05 -11.91
N ARG A 167 -3.66 -19.14 -12.14
CA ARG A 167 -3.65 -18.25 -13.31
C ARG A 167 -2.50 -17.26 -13.30
N TYR A 168 -2.04 -16.85 -12.10
CA TYR A 168 -0.90 -15.96 -11.92
C TYR A 168 0.46 -16.67 -11.91
N GLY A 169 0.57 -17.91 -12.40
CA GLY A 169 1.84 -18.56 -12.69
C GLY A 169 2.38 -19.46 -11.58
N TYR A 170 1.55 -19.85 -10.59
CA TYR A 170 1.97 -20.77 -9.53
C TYR A 170 2.76 -21.97 -10.08
N ASN A 171 3.95 -22.19 -9.52
CA ASN A 171 4.82 -23.30 -9.90
C ASN A 171 4.49 -24.58 -9.10
N ARG A 172 4.05 -25.62 -9.80
CA ARG A 172 3.63 -26.91 -9.22
C ARG A 172 4.72 -27.67 -8.45
N ILE A 173 5.98 -27.24 -8.53
CA ILE A 173 7.05 -27.81 -7.72
C ILE A 173 6.84 -27.57 -6.21
N TRP A 174 6.15 -26.50 -5.83
CA TRP A 174 5.87 -26.11 -4.45
C TRP A 174 4.62 -26.80 -3.92
N ARG A 175 4.71 -28.13 -3.68
CA ARG A 175 3.54 -28.97 -3.30
C ARG A 175 2.92 -28.61 -1.95
N ASN A 176 3.63 -27.91 -1.07
CA ASN A 176 3.15 -27.41 0.23
C ASN A 176 2.11 -26.29 0.08
N ILE A 177 2.24 -25.43 -0.92
CA ILE A 177 1.37 -24.25 -1.10
C ILE A 177 -0.11 -24.62 -1.27
N PRO A 178 -0.55 -25.55 -2.14
CA PRO A 178 -1.95 -25.92 -2.25
C PRO A 178 -2.57 -26.49 -0.96
N HIS A 179 -1.76 -26.97 -0.02
CA HIS A 179 -2.28 -27.47 1.25
C HIS A 179 -2.90 -26.36 2.09
N PHE A 180 -2.52 -25.09 1.89
CA PHE A 180 -3.10 -23.95 2.59
C PHE A 180 -4.56 -23.69 2.20
N TYR A 181 -5.01 -24.14 1.04
CA TYR A 181 -6.41 -24.04 0.59
C TYR A 181 -7.33 -25.11 1.18
N LYS A 182 -6.79 -26.06 1.96
CA LYS A 182 -7.59 -27.06 2.66
C LYS A 182 -8.27 -26.44 3.89
N PRO A 183 -9.53 -26.82 4.21
CA PRO A 183 -10.30 -26.22 5.30
C PRO A 183 -9.56 -26.18 6.65
N LYS A 184 -8.81 -27.23 6.98
CA LYS A 184 -8.03 -27.31 8.23
C LYS A 184 -6.93 -26.25 8.29
N LYS A 185 -6.21 -26.01 7.19
CA LYS A 185 -5.14 -24.99 7.14
C LYS A 185 -5.73 -23.58 7.12
N ILE A 186 -6.80 -23.32 6.37
CA ILE A 186 -7.53 -22.05 6.38
C ILE A 186 -7.99 -21.72 7.81
N ALA A 187 -8.60 -22.68 8.50
CA ALA A 187 -9.02 -22.50 9.89
C ALA A 187 -7.85 -22.24 10.84
N ALA A 188 -6.68 -22.86 10.60
CA ALA A 188 -5.49 -22.62 11.40
C ALA A 188 -4.95 -21.19 11.18
N VAL A 189 -4.84 -20.71 9.93
CA VAL A 189 -4.43 -19.33 9.62
C VAL A 189 -5.39 -18.33 10.23
N ARG A 190 -6.71 -18.57 10.13
CA ARG A 190 -7.74 -17.71 10.75
C ARG A 190 -7.53 -17.59 12.27
N ARG A 191 -7.32 -18.70 12.98
CA ARG A 191 -7.07 -18.67 14.44
C ARG A 191 -5.80 -17.93 14.80
N ALA A 192 -4.71 -18.13 14.06
CA ALA A 192 -3.46 -17.43 14.27
C ALA A 192 -3.62 -15.90 14.02
N LEU A 193 -4.33 -15.51 12.97
CA LEU A 193 -4.65 -14.11 12.67
C LEU A 193 -5.48 -13.46 13.78
N GLU A 194 -6.51 -14.15 14.27
CA GLU A 194 -7.33 -13.68 15.40
C GLU A 194 -6.52 -13.55 16.69
N ALA A 195 -5.54 -14.43 16.92
CA ALA A 195 -4.64 -14.33 18.06
C ALA A 195 -3.76 -13.07 17.99
N LEU A 196 -3.24 -12.72 16.82
CA LEU A 196 -2.48 -11.48 16.59
C LEU A 196 -3.34 -10.24 16.86
N ARG A 197 -4.57 -10.20 16.34
CA ARG A 197 -5.52 -9.09 16.58
C ARG A 197 -5.79 -8.88 18.07
N ARG A 198 -6.07 -9.95 18.83
CA ARG A 198 -6.30 -9.86 20.28
C ARG A 198 -5.08 -9.39 21.06
N SER A 199 -3.88 -9.81 20.65
CA SER A 199 -2.62 -9.38 21.27
C SER A 199 -2.38 -7.89 21.10
N ASP A 200 -2.72 -7.36 19.95
CA ASP A 200 -2.56 -5.93 19.65
C ASP A 200 -3.58 -5.07 20.39
N GLU A 201 -4.85 -5.51 20.43
CA GLU A 201 -5.91 -4.88 21.23
C GLU A 201 -5.54 -4.83 22.72
N PHE A 202 -5.05 -5.94 23.28
CA PHE A 202 -4.58 -6.00 24.66
C PHE A 202 -3.42 -5.03 24.90
N THR A 203 -2.43 -5.00 24.00
CA THR A 203 -1.28 -4.09 24.10
C THR A 203 -1.71 -2.63 24.02
N ALA A 204 -2.65 -2.29 23.15
CA ALA A 204 -3.19 -0.94 23.01
C ALA A 204 -3.94 -0.50 24.28
N LEU A 205 -4.80 -1.36 24.84
CA LEU A 205 -5.51 -1.11 26.10
C LEU A 205 -4.56 -0.93 27.29
N PHE A 206 -3.51 -1.73 27.37
CA PHE A 206 -2.49 -1.63 28.41
C PHE A 206 -1.75 -0.30 28.38
N ARG A 207 -1.39 0.19 27.17
CA ARG A 207 -0.73 1.50 26.99
C ARG A 207 -1.63 2.65 27.43
N LEU A 208 -2.93 2.62 27.11
CA LEU A 208 -3.89 3.66 27.49
C LEU A 208 -4.06 3.75 29.01
N ASN A 209 -4.05 2.62 29.72
CA ASN A 209 -4.26 2.57 31.18
C ASN A 209 -2.99 2.95 32.00
N HIS A 210 -1.82 3.07 31.39
CA HIS A 210 -0.57 3.41 32.06
C HIS A 210 -0.07 4.83 31.76
N HIS A 211 -0.82 5.61 30.97
CA HIS A 211 -0.53 7.00 30.62
C HIS A 211 -1.65 7.96 31.05
N GLY A 212 -2.52 7.52 31.96
CA GLY A 212 -3.58 8.31 32.61
C GLY A 212 -3.23 8.78 34.00
#